data_ea6322c2fcaba59207239f976b917e43
#
_entry.id   ea6322c2fcaba59207239f976b917e43
#
_cell.length_a   1.000
_cell.length_b   1.000
_cell.length_c   1.000
_cell.angle_alpha   90.00
_cell.angle_beta   90.00
_cell.angle_gamma   90.00
#
_symmetry.space_group_name_H-M   'P 1'
#
loop_
_entity.id
_entity.type
_entity.pdbx_description
1 polymer ?
#
loop_
_entity_poly.entity_id
_entity_poly.type
_entity_poly.pdbx_seq_one_letter_code
_entity_poly.pdbx_strand_id
1 'polypeptide(L)'
;MNEYPSDFGEHEYMNMNKLKEIIMKYVFLFTAIISIVAVILICVFLFANGVPAMKEIGFANFLGGTKWKPGNNLYGIFPMILGSIYVTGGALIIGVPIGILMSIFMARFCPDRLHKVLKPIVDLLAGIPSIVYGFFGLVVMVPFVREHFKGNGQSILTAALLLGIMILPTIISVAESSIRAVEESYYEGALALGATHERSVFTVVV
;
A
#
# COMPACT_ATOMS: atom_id res chain seq x y z
N MET A 1 -18.66 59.52 -22.75
CA MET A 1 -18.15 59.60 -21.39
C MET A 1 -19.01 58.64 -20.57
N ASN A 2 -18.56 57.38 -20.45
CA ASN A 2 -19.21 56.40 -19.57
C ASN A 2 -18.08 55.90 -18.62
N GLU A 3 -18.09 56.47 -17.43
CA GLU A 3 -17.30 55.95 -16.31
C GLU A 3 -17.95 54.65 -15.84
N TYR A 4 -17.21 53.54 -15.94
CA TYR A 4 -17.55 52.27 -15.34
C TYR A 4 -17.10 52.29 -13.86
N PRO A 5 -18.01 52.01 -12.90
CA PRO A 5 -17.63 51.86 -11.50
C PRO A 5 -17.13 50.42 -11.28
N SER A 6 -15.85 50.15 -11.56
CA SER A 6 -15.25 48.80 -11.47
C SER A 6 -14.48 48.53 -10.18
N ASP A 7 -14.49 49.42 -9.21
CA ASP A 7 -13.55 49.32 -8.06
C ASP A 7 -14.15 48.81 -6.75
N PHE A 8 -15.47 48.77 -6.60
CA PHE A 8 -16.12 48.37 -5.34
C PHE A 8 -16.33 46.85 -5.21
N GLY A 9 -16.37 46.08 -6.30
CA GLY A 9 -16.62 44.65 -6.27
C GLY A 9 -15.33 43.81 -5.98
N GLU A 10 -14.21 44.21 -6.54
CA GLU A 10 -12.97 43.45 -6.42
C GLU A 10 -12.41 43.45 -4.99
N HIS A 11 -12.51 44.54 -4.26
CA HIS A 11 -12.05 44.63 -2.88
C HIS A 11 -12.86 43.77 -1.90
N GLU A 12 -14.15 43.60 -2.14
CA GLU A 12 -15.06 42.82 -1.30
C GLU A 12 -14.88 41.32 -1.54
N TYR A 13 -14.75 40.91 -2.80
CA TYR A 13 -14.42 39.51 -3.17
C TYR A 13 -13.02 39.08 -2.68
N MET A 14 -12.07 39.98 -2.75
CA MET A 14 -10.68 39.70 -2.27
C MET A 14 -10.64 39.58 -0.73
N ASN A 15 -11.47 40.32 -0.01
CA ASN A 15 -11.54 40.24 1.44
C ASN A 15 -12.28 38.99 1.93
N MET A 16 -13.35 38.55 1.25
CA MET A 16 -14.07 37.32 1.55
C MET A 16 -13.19 36.06 1.27
N ASN A 17 -12.40 36.06 0.21
CA ASN A 17 -11.51 34.95 -0.09
C ASN A 17 -10.37 34.85 0.93
N LYS A 18 -9.79 35.97 1.35
CA LYS A 18 -8.80 35.99 2.43
C LYS A 18 -9.37 35.50 3.77
N LEU A 19 -10.60 35.86 4.09
CA LEU A 19 -11.25 35.39 5.31
C LEU A 19 -11.50 33.87 5.27
N LYS A 20 -11.98 33.34 4.14
CA LYS A 20 -12.15 31.90 3.93
C LYS A 20 -10.81 31.15 4.03
N GLU A 21 -9.76 31.69 3.45
CA GLU A 21 -8.40 31.12 3.51
C GLU A 21 -7.87 31.05 4.95
N ILE A 22 -8.06 32.14 5.72
CA ILE A 22 -7.66 32.19 7.12
C ILE A 22 -8.46 31.16 7.94
N ILE A 23 -9.77 31.08 7.77
CA ILE A 23 -10.62 30.13 8.47
C ILE A 23 -10.19 28.68 8.12
N MET A 24 -10.01 28.39 6.84
CA MET A 24 -9.56 27.05 6.41
C MET A 24 -8.18 26.70 6.96
N LYS A 25 -7.26 27.65 7.01
CA LYS A 25 -5.94 27.47 7.62
C LYS A 25 -6.04 27.05 9.09
N TYR A 26 -6.87 27.72 9.88
CA TYR A 26 -7.05 27.37 11.28
C TYR A 26 -7.81 26.04 11.46
N VAL A 27 -8.79 25.75 10.62
CA VAL A 27 -9.49 24.45 10.61
C VAL A 27 -8.49 23.32 10.33
N PHE A 28 -7.66 23.45 9.30
CA PHE A 28 -6.64 22.45 8.99
C PHE A 28 -5.58 22.34 10.09
N LEU A 29 -5.15 23.47 10.67
CA LEU A 29 -4.22 23.45 11.79
C LEU A 29 -4.80 22.72 12.99
N PHE A 30 -6.05 22.99 13.34
CA PHE A 30 -6.75 22.36 14.45
C PHE A 30 -6.92 20.84 14.24
N THR A 31 -7.37 20.44 13.06
CA THR A 31 -7.51 19.00 12.72
C THR A 31 -6.16 18.29 12.71
N ALA A 32 -5.09 18.94 12.23
CA ALA A 32 -3.75 18.38 12.25
C ALA A 32 -3.25 18.18 13.70
N ILE A 33 -3.45 19.18 14.57
CA ILE A 33 -3.07 19.08 16.00
C ILE A 33 -3.85 17.94 16.67
N ILE A 34 -5.16 17.84 16.46
CA ILE A 34 -5.97 16.75 17.04
C ILE A 34 -5.45 15.38 16.55
N SER A 35 -5.13 15.26 15.27
CA SER A 35 -4.61 14.01 14.71
C SER A 35 -3.28 13.60 15.36
N ILE A 36 -2.35 14.56 15.52
CA ILE A 36 -1.07 14.31 16.17
C ILE A 36 -1.26 13.92 17.64
N VAL A 37 -2.11 14.66 18.37
CA VAL A 37 -2.40 14.38 19.79
C VAL A 37 -3.03 12.98 19.94
N ALA A 38 -3.96 12.61 19.07
CA ALA A 38 -4.58 11.29 19.09
C ALA A 38 -3.54 10.17 18.90
N VAL A 39 -2.62 10.32 17.95
CA VAL A 39 -1.53 9.35 17.74
C VAL A 39 -0.61 9.26 18.97
N ILE A 40 -0.21 10.40 19.53
CA ILE A 40 0.62 10.44 20.74
C ILE A 40 -0.09 9.75 21.90
N LEU A 41 -1.38 10.02 22.12
CA LEU A 41 -2.16 9.37 23.19
C LEU A 41 -2.24 7.85 23.01
N ILE A 42 -2.45 7.38 21.79
CA ILE A 42 -2.44 5.95 21.50
C ILE A 42 -1.06 5.34 21.82
N CYS A 43 0.02 5.97 21.37
CA CYS A 43 1.37 5.51 21.66
C CYS A 43 1.64 5.48 23.18
N VAL A 44 1.35 6.56 23.89
CA VAL A 44 1.54 6.64 25.34
C VAL A 44 0.74 5.55 26.05
N PHE A 45 -0.53 5.35 25.68
CA PHE A 45 -1.37 4.30 26.25
C PHE A 45 -0.79 2.91 26.02
N LEU A 46 -0.37 2.61 24.80
CA LEU A 46 0.22 1.31 24.45
C LEU A 46 1.52 1.05 25.23
N PHE A 47 2.41 2.03 25.28
CA PHE A 47 3.68 1.88 26.02
C PHE A 47 3.48 1.82 27.54
N ALA A 48 2.58 2.64 28.09
CA ALA A 48 2.31 2.66 29.52
C ALA A 48 1.74 1.32 30.03
N ASN A 49 0.96 0.61 29.20
CA ASN A 49 0.39 -0.69 29.58
C ASN A 49 1.27 -1.87 29.11
N GLY A 50 1.87 -1.78 27.92
CA GLY A 50 2.62 -2.87 27.32
C GLY A 50 3.99 -3.09 27.98
N VAL A 51 4.72 -2.03 28.32
CA VAL A 51 6.08 -2.17 28.90
C VAL A 51 6.06 -2.81 30.29
N PRO A 52 5.18 -2.45 31.24
CA PRO A 52 5.08 -3.17 32.51
C PRO A 52 4.76 -4.66 32.34
N ALA A 53 3.79 -5.01 31.48
CA ALA A 53 3.44 -6.39 31.19
C ALA A 53 4.64 -7.19 30.63
N MET A 54 5.39 -6.59 29.69
CA MET A 54 6.61 -7.24 29.15
C MET A 54 7.72 -7.40 30.22
N LYS A 55 7.81 -6.49 31.18
CA LYS A 55 8.77 -6.62 32.31
C LYS A 55 8.39 -7.77 33.23
N GLU A 56 7.11 -7.96 33.54
CA GLU A 56 6.64 -9.08 34.36
C GLU A 56 6.87 -10.43 33.72
N ILE A 57 6.66 -10.55 32.41
CA ILE A 57 6.92 -11.78 31.62
C ILE A 57 8.42 -12.02 31.46
N GLY A 58 9.22 -10.96 31.43
CA GLY A 58 10.63 -10.94 31.06
C GLY A 58 10.83 -10.79 29.55
N PHE A 59 11.58 -9.78 29.12
CA PHE A 59 11.79 -9.46 27.69
C PHE A 59 12.32 -10.64 26.87
N ALA A 60 13.27 -11.41 27.42
CA ALA A 60 13.83 -12.56 26.72
C ALA A 60 12.78 -13.67 26.52
N ASN A 61 11.97 -13.95 27.52
CA ASN A 61 10.90 -14.94 27.44
C ASN A 61 9.77 -14.49 26.51
N PHE A 62 9.45 -13.21 26.51
CA PHE A 62 8.45 -12.63 25.63
C PHE A 62 8.86 -12.72 24.15
N LEU A 63 10.08 -12.28 23.81
CA LEU A 63 10.57 -12.28 22.42
C LEU A 63 10.98 -13.69 21.94
N GLY A 64 11.66 -14.47 22.78
CA GLY A 64 12.20 -15.79 22.41
C GLY A 64 11.27 -16.97 22.73
N GLY A 65 10.19 -16.74 23.46
CA GLY A 65 9.24 -17.79 23.81
C GLY A 65 8.54 -18.37 22.59
N THR A 66 8.48 -19.70 22.52
CA THR A 66 7.95 -20.46 21.38
C THR A 66 6.46 -20.83 21.52
N LYS A 67 5.82 -20.48 22.63
CA LYS A 67 4.44 -20.84 22.89
C LYS A 67 3.63 -19.61 23.28
N TRP A 68 2.52 -19.39 22.59
CA TRP A 68 1.53 -18.39 22.92
C TRP A 68 0.28 -19.06 23.48
N LYS A 69 0.14 -19.07 24.80
CA LYS A 69 -1.03 -19.58 25.53
C LYS A 69 -1.30 -18.70 26.75
N PRO A 70 -1.97 -17.56 26.59
CA PRO A 70 -2.24 -16.62 27.69
C PRO A 70 -2.93 -17.25 28.89
N GLY A 71 -3.82 -18.22 28.68
CA GLY A 71 -4.50 -18.96 29.75
C GLY A 71 -3.58 -19.80 30.64
N ASN A 72 -2.33 -20.05 30.20
CA ASN A 72 -1.29 -20.79 30.92
C ASN A 72 -0.09 -19.89 31.26
N ASN A 73 -0.24 -18.57 31.20
CA ASN A 73 0.83 -17.58 31.42
C ASN A 73 2.04 -17.75 30.49
N LEU A 74 1.83 -18.27 29.26
CA LEU A 74 2.87 -18.41 28.23
C LEU A 74 2.64 -17.35 27.15
N TYR A 75 3.56 -16.38 27.05
CA TYR A 75 3.43 -15.20 26.18
C TYR A 75 4.60 -15.09 25.19
N GLY A 76 5.03 -16.19 24.60
CA GLY A 76 6.11 -16.18 23.60
C GLY A 76 5.62 -15.74 22.21
N ILE A 77 6.17 -14.64 21.66
CA ILE A 77 5.77 -14.10 20.35
C ILE A 77 6.65 -14.56 19.19
N PHE A 78 7.72 -15.32 19.45
CA PHE A 78 8.65 -15.77 18.41
C PHE A 78 7.96 -16.47 17.21
N PRO A 79 7.00 -17.41 17.41
CA PRO A 79 6.29 -18.02 16.28
C PRO A 79 5.47 -17.02 15.44
N MET A 80 4.95 -15.94 16.07
CA MET A 80 4.22 -14.89 15.35
C MET A 80 5.16 -14.06 14.49
N ILE A 81 6.37 -13.74 15.00
CA ILE A 81 7.41 -13.04 14.24
C ILE A 81 7.80 -13.85 13.01
N LEU A 82 8.14 -15.15 13.21
CA LEU A 82 8.47 -16.04 12.09
C LEU A 82 7.31 -16.19 11.11
N GLY A 83 6.09 -16.35 11.61
CA GLY A 83 4.89 -16.44 10.78
C GLY A 83 4.70 -15.21 9.89
N SER A 84 4.89 -14.01 10.43
CA SER A 84 4.78 -12.77 9.64
C SER A 84 5.87 -12.68 8.57
N ILE A 85 7.10 -13.09 8.88
CA ILE A 85 8.22 -13.12 7.91
C ILE A 85 7.90 -14.10 6.76
N TYR A 86 7.42 -15.30 7.09
CA TYR A 86 7.10 -16.31 6.06
C TYR A 86 5.92 -15.86 5.18
N VAL A 87 4.86 -15.30 5.78
CA VAL A 87 3.70 -14.80 5.02
C VAL A 87 4.11 -13.64 4.11
N THR A 88 4.86 -12.67 4.65
CA THR A 88 5.33 -11.52 3.87
C THR A 88 6.30 -11.95 2.78
N GLY A 89 7.29 -12.79 3.11
CA GLY A 89 8.24 -13.33 2.13
C GLY A 89 7.54 -14.08 1.01
N GLY A 90 6.58 -14.94 1.34
CA GLY A 90 5.78 -15.67 0.35
C GLY A 90 4.95 -14.74 -0.53
N ALA A 91 4.31 -13.72 0.05
CA ALA A 91 3.55 -12.73 -0.69
C ALA A 91 4.42 -11.92 -1.66
N LEU A 92 5.63 -11.53 -1.23
CA LEU A 92 6.58 -10.80 -2.08
C LEU A 92 7.12 -11.67 -3.21
N ILE A 93 7.48 -12.92 -2.94
CA ILE A 93 7.98 -13.86 -3.97
C ILE A 93 6.95 -14.06 -5.09
N ILE A 94 5.66 -14.03 -4.77
CA ILE A 94 4.58 -14.20 -5.74
C ILE A 94 4.17 -12.85 -6.35
N GLY A 95 3.88 -11.86 -5.50
CA GLY A 95 3.29 -10.60 -5.92
C GLY A 95 4.25 -9.69 -6.67
N VAL A 96 5.53 -9.60 -6.25
CA VAL A 96 6.48 -8.66 -6.87
C VAL A 96 6.79 -9.04 -8.33
N PRO A 97 7.16 -10.29 -8.66
CA PRO A 97 7.42 -10.65 -10.06
C PRO A 97 6.20 -10.42 -10.97
N ILE A 98 5.03 -10.85 -10.53
CA ILE A 98 3.79 -10.69 -11.30
C ILE A 98 3.45 -9.20 -11.46
N GLY A 99 3.54 -8.42 -10.38
CA GLY A 99 3.26 -6.99 -10.40
C GLY A 99 4.21 -6.20 -11.29
N ILE A 100 5.52 -6.47 -11.23
CA ILE A 100 6.53 -5.82 -12.08
C ILE A 100 6.32 -6.20 -13.55
N LEU A 101 6.15 -7.48 -13.89
CA LEU A 101 5.91 -7.89 -15.26
C LEU A 101 4.65 -7.24 -15.83
N MET A 102 3.57 -7.17 -15.06
CA MET A 102 2.34 -6.51 -15.47
C MET A 102 2.54 -5.00 -15.66
N SER A 103 3.31 -4.35 -14.78
CA SER A 103 3.61 -2.91 -14.90
C SER A 103 4.45 -2.60 -16.14
N ILE A 104 5.46 -3.41 -16.44
CA ILE A 104 6.27 -3.29 -17.65
C ILE A 104 5.38 -3.45 -18.89
N PHE A 105 4.53 -4.49 -18.89
CA PHE A 105 3.57 -4.70 -19.97
C PHE A 105 2.66 -3.48 -20.17
N MET A 106 2.05 -2.96 -19.08
CA MET A 106 1.15 -1.81 -19.15
C MET A 106 1.86 -0.52 -19.56
N ALA A 107 3.12 -0.34 -19.16
CA ALA A 107 3.86 0.89 -19.44
C ALA A 107 4.41 0.96 -20.86
N ARG A 108 4.90 -0.15 -21.43
CA ARG A 108 5.69 -0.15 -22.67
C ARG A 108 5.20 -1.07 -23.79
N PHE A 109 4.41 -2.09 -23.49
CA PHE A 109 3.96 -3.10 -24.46
C PHE A 109 2.45 -3.08 -24.72
N CYS A 110 1.67 -2.47 -23.83
CA CYS A 110 0.21 -2.51 -23.90
C CYS A 110 -0.30 -1.49 -24.93
N PRO A 111 -1.14 -1.91 -25.90
CA PRO A 111 -1.79 -0.97 -26.81
C PRO A 111 -2.78 -0.08 -26.04
N ASP A 112 -2.93 1.17 -26.46
CA ASP A 112 -3.75 2.19 -25.79
C ASP A 112 -5.19 1.76 -25.50
N ARG A 113 -5.79 0.98 -26.43
CA ARG A 113 -7.16 0.47 -26.25
C ARG A 113 -7.26 -0.46 -25.06
N LEU A 114 -6.29 -1.36 -24.91
CA LEU A 114 -6.24 -2.33 -23.81
C LEU A 114 -5.85 -1.64 -22.49
N HIS A 115 -4.91 -0.71 -22.54
CA HIS A 115 -4.50 0.08 -21.36
C HIS A 115 -5.70 0.83 -20.74
N LYS A 116 -6.55 1.47 -21.57
CA LYS A 116 -7.77 2.15 -21.12
C LYS A 116 -8.77 1.25 -20.39
N VAL A 117 -8.68 -0.07 -20.57
CA VAL A 117 -9.51 -1.05 -19.88
C VAL A 117 -8.79 -1.61 -18.65
N LEU A 118 -7.51 -1.96 -18.78
CA LEU A 118 -6.74 -2.57 -17.68
C LEU A 118 -6.48 -1.60 -16.52
N LYS A 119 -6.16 -0.34 -16.83
CA LYS A 119 -5.86 0.65 -15.78
C LYS A 119 -7.01 0.85 -14.80
N PRO A 120 -8.26 1.11 -15.23
CA PRO A 120 -9.38 1.20 -14.30
C PRO A 120 -9.64 -0.09 -13.51
N ILE A 121 -9.39 -1.28 -14.08
CA ILE A 121 -9.53 -2.54 -13.36
C ILE A 121 -8.52 -2.64 -12.22
N VAL A 122 -7.26 -2.31 -12.47
CA VAL A 122 -6.21 -2.28 -11.44
C VAL A 122 -6.54 -1.25 -10.35
N ASP A 123 -7.00 -0.06 -10.74
CA ASP A 123 -7.36 1.00 -9.80
C ASP A 123 -8.61 0.63 -8.96
N LEU A 124 -9.58 -0.09 -9.53
CA LEU A 124 -10.71 -0.64 -8.80
C LEU A 124 -10.28 -1.70 -7.79
N LEU A 125 -9.37 -2.60 -8.18
CA LEU A 125 -8.81 -3.59 -7.25
C LEU A 125 -8.08 -2.93 -6.07
N ALA A 126 -7.35 -1.84 -6.32
CA ALA A 126 -6.72 -1.05 -5.26
C ALA A 126 -7.73 -0.40 -4.29
N GLY A 127 -8.95 -0.11 -4.77
CA GLY A 127 -10.03 0.47 -3.97
C GLY A 127 -10.78 -0.52 -3.09
N ILE A 128 -10.58 -1.83 -3.26
CA ILE A 128 -11.27 -2.86 -2.45
C ILE A 128 -10.73 -2.84 -1.01
N PRO A 129 -11.59 -2.65 0.01
CA PRO A 129 -11.18 -2.71 1.41
C PRO A 129 -10.55 -4.08 1.76
N SER A 130 -9.47 -4.08 2.54
CA SER A 130 -8.75 -5.31 2.94
C SER A 130 -9.63 -6.36 3.62
N ILE A 131 -10.69 -5.93 4.32
CA ILE A 131 -11.65 -6.85 4.96
C ILE A 131 -12.38 -7.72 3.92
N VAL A 132 -12.67 -7.20 2.73
CA VAL A 132 -13.31 -7.95 1.64
C VAL A 132 -12.36 -9.03 1.13
N TYR A 133 -11.08 -8.71 0.95
CA TYR A 133 -10.05 -9.71 0.61
C TYR A 133 -9.92 -10.76 1.71
N GLY A 134 -9.96 -10.37 2.99
CA GLY A 134 -9.93 -11.30 4.11
C GLY A 134 -11.11 -12.26 4.10
N PHE A 135 -12.32 -11.76 3.83
CA PHE A 135 -13.52 -12.58 3.68
C PHE A 135 -13.43 -13.53 2.47
N PHE A 136 -13.00 -13.03 1.32
CA PHE A 136 -12.71 -13.86 0.14
C PHE A 136 -11.69 -14.96 0.47
N GLY A 137 -10.66 -14.64 1.22
CA GLY A 137 -9.65 -15.59 1.69
C GLY A 137 -10.28 -16.74 2.49
N LEU A 138 -11.17 -16.40 3.44
CA LEU A 138 -11.83 -17.41 4.27
C LEU A 138 -12.82 -18.29 3.47
N VAL A 139 -13.61 -17.69 2.59
CA VAL A 139 -14.71 -18.38 1.90
C VAL A 139 -14.22 -19.13 0.66
N VAL A 140 -13.21 -18.62 -0.05
CA VAL A 140 -12.75 -19.19 -1.33
C VAL A 140 -11.36 -19.81 -1.22
N MET A 141 -10.36 -19.04 -0.71
CA MET A 141 -8.98 -19.52 -0.73
C MET A 141 -8.71 -20.63 0.28
N VAL A 142 -9.30 -20.56 1.48
CA VAL A 142 -9.14 -21.61 2.49
C VAL A 142 -9.71 -22.95 2.04
N PRO A 143 -10.94 -23.05 1.50
CA PRO A 143 -11.43 -24.31 0.90
C PRO A 143 -10.58 -24.80 -0.27
N PHE A 144 -10.20 -23.91 -1.16
CA PHE A 144 -9.36 -24.24 -2.32
C PHE A 144 -8.02 -24.88 -1.88
N VAL A 145 -7.32 -24.24 -0.93
CA VAL A 145 -6.04 -24.77 -0.42
C VAL A 145 -6.25 -26.08 0.33
N ARG A 146 -7.33 -26.22 1.10
CA ARG A 146 -7.67 -27.45 1.82
C ARG A 146 -7.87 -28.64 0.87
N GLU A 147 -8.55 -28.43 -0.23
CA GLU A 147 -8.83 -29.47 -1.22
C GLU A 147 -7.58 -29.94 -1.96
N HIS A 148 -6.68 -28.98 -2.31
CA HIS A 148 -5.52 -29.28 -3.16
C HIS A 148 -4.25 -29.63 -2.38
N PHE A 149 -4.03 -29.08 -1.18
CA PHE A 149 -2.77 -29.20 -0.43
C PHE A 149 -2.88 -30.01 0.86
N LYS A 150 -4.03 -30.60 1.15
CA LYS A 150 -4.33 -31.33 2.41
C LYS A 150 -4.14 -30.44 3.67
N GLY A 151 -4.92 -30.70 4.71
CA GLY A 151 -4.90 -29.90 5.95
C GLY A 151 -6.18 -29.11 6.14
N ASN A 152 -6.19 -28.13 7.07
CA ASN A 152 -7.35 -27.31 7.37
C ASN A 152 -7.56 -26.11 6.41
N GLY A 153 -6.59 -25.85 5.52
CA GLY A 153 -6.61 -24.74 4.57
C GLY A 153 -6.22 -23.37 5.18
N GLN A 154 -6.28 -23.21 6.48
CA GLN A 154 -5.78 -22.02 7.18
C GLN A 154 -4.27 -22.15 7.39
N SER A 155 -3.50 -21.73 6.41
CA SER A 155 -2.06 -21.94 6.36
C SER A 155 -1.30 -20.66 5.98
N ILE A 156 0.01 -20.67 6.22
CA ILE A 156 0.93 -19.61 5.76
C ILE A 156 0.82 -19.44 4.24
N LEU A 157 0.65 -20.53 3.49
CA LEU A 157 0.47 -20.48 2.05
C LEU A 157 -0.79 -19.70 1.65
N THR A 158 -1.93 -19.98 2.28
CA THR A 158 -3.19 -19.25 2.01
C THR A 158 -3.05 -17.77 2.32
N ALA A 159 -2.42 -17.43 3.46
CA ALA A 159 -2.19 -16.05 3.83
C ALA A 159 -1.22 -15.34 2.87
N ALA A 160 -0.15 -16.01 2.44
CA ALA A 160 0.81 -15.46 1.49
C ALA A 160 0.20 -15.22 0.10
N LEU A 161 -0.60 -16.16 -0.41
CA LEU A 161 -1.32 -16.01 -1.67
C LEU A 161 -2.29 -14.83 -1.62
N LEU A 162 -3.10 -14.74 -0.55
CA LEU A 162 -4.06 -13.66 -0.37
C LEU A 162 -3.36 -12.30 -0.28
N LEU A 163 -2.34 -12.19 0.54
CA LEU A 163 -1.54 -10.97 0.68
C LEU A 163 -0.84 -10.61 -0.63
N GLY A 164 -0.32 -11.59 -1.36
CA GLY A 164 0.26 -11.41 -2.69
C GLY A 164 -0.72 -10.78 -3.67
N ILE A 165 -1.97 -11.25 -3.70
CA ILE A 165 -3.03 -10.66 -4.54
C ILE A 165 -3.35 -9.22 -4.09
N MET A 166 -3.40 -8.96 -2.78
CA MET A 166 -3.72 -7.64 -2.25
C MET A 166 -2.68 -6.57 -2.59
N ILE A 167 -1.40 -6.95 -2.69
CA ILE A 167 -0.33 -5.99 -3.00
C ILE A 167 -0.17 -5.72 -4.50
N LEU A 168 -0.70 -6.60 -5.39
CA LEU A 168 -0.56 -6.46 -6.84
C LEU A 168 -0.98 -5.10 -7.39
N PRO A 169 -2.18 -4.56 -7.07
CA PRO A 169 -2.60 -3.29 -7.64
C PRO A 169 -1.65 -2.14 -7.29
N THR A 170 -1.16 -2.11 -6.06
CA THR A 170 -0.21 -1.08 -5.59
C THR A 170 1.12 -1.19 -6.33
N ILE A 171 1.68 -2.41 -6.44
CA ILE A 171 2.94 -2.63 -7.17
C ILE A 171 2.77 -2.22 -8.63
N ILE A 172 1.69 -2.66 -9.29
CA ILE A 172 1.44 -2.35 -10.70
C ILE A 172 1.35 -0.83 -10.91
N SER A 173 0.53 -0.13 -10.11
CA SER A 173 0.32 1.30 -10.29
C SER A 173 1.58 2.13 -10.03
N VAL A 174 2.34 1.81 -8.97
CA VAL A 174 3.58 2.54 -8.63
C VAL A 174 4.67 2.23 -9.65
N ALA A 175 4.89 0.96 -10.00
CA ALA A 175 5.92 0.57 -10.95
C ALA A 175 5.59 1.07 -12.37
N GLU A 176 4.34 0.99 -12.82
CA GLU A 176 3.92 1.56 -14.11
C GLU A 176 4.21 3.06 -14.18
N SER A 177 3.83 3.81 -13.14
CA SER A 177 4.08 5.26 -13.08
C SER A 177 5.56 5.59 -13.11
N SER A 178 6.38 4.82 -12.40
CA SER A 178 7.84 4.98 -12.37
C SER A 178 8.48 4.70 -13.73
N ILE A 179 8.07 3.61 -14.41
CA ILE A 179 8.56 3.24 -15.74
C ILE A 179 8.17 4.29 -16.79
N ARG A 180 6.97 4.87 -16.68
CA ARG A 180 6.51 5.95 -17.57
C ARG A 180 7.23 7.28 -17.32
N ALA A 181 7.71 7.51 -16.09
CA ALA A 181 8.45 8.72 -15.72
C ALA A 181 9.90 8.73 -16.24
N VAL A 182 10.42 7.60 -16.70
CA VAL A 182 11.76 7.55 -17.33
C VAL A 182 11.74 8.35 -18.64
N GLU A 183 12.71 9.25 -18.79
CA GLU A 183 12.82 10.13 -19.94
C GLU A 183 13.00 9.34 -21.24
N GLU A 184 12.20 9.68 -22.25
CA GLU A 184 12.16 8.96 -23.54
C GLU A 184 13.50 8.98 -24.27
N SER A 185 14.34 10.02 -24.04
CA SER A 185 15.68 10.16 -24.60
C SER A 185 16.59 8.95 -24.32
N TYR A 186 16.46 8.31 -23.15
CA TYR A 186 17.23 7.09 -22.82
C TYR A 186 16.80 5.91 -23.68
N TYR A 187 15.50 5.75 -23.88
CA TYR A 187 14.96 4.69 -24.72
C TYR A 187 15.35 4.89 -26.19
N GLU A 188 15.15 6.11 -26.74
CA GLU A 188 15.53 6.47 -28.10
C GLU A 188 17.04 6.33 -28.35
N GLY A 189 17.88 6.72 -27.38
CA GLY A 189 19.33 6.55 -27.44
C GLY A 189 19.75 5.08 -27.56
N ALA A 190 19.09 4.20 -26.80
CA ALA A 190 19.34 2.75 -26.88
C ALA A 190 18.96 2.17 -28.25
N LEU A 191 17.82 2.58 -28.80
CA LEU A 191 17.41 2.19 -30.16
C LEU A 191 18.38 2.71 -31.24
N ALA A 192 18.85 3.95 -31.11
CA ALA A 192 19.84 4.53 -32.04
C ALA A 192 21.18 3.76 -32.06
N LEU A 193 21.54 3.12 -30.94
CA LEU A 193 22.69 2.22 -30.83
C LEU A 193 22.42 0.80 -31.34
N GLY A 194 21.22 0.54 -31.90
CA GLY A 194 20.83 -0.75 -32.49
C GLY A 194 20.28 -1.78 -31.51
N ALA A 195 19.89 -1.38 -30.28
CA ALA A 195 19.20 -2.28 -29.37
C ALA A 195 17.76 -2.58 -29.87
N THR A 196 17.25 -3.80 -29.59
CA THR A 196 15.85 -4.10 -29.85
C THR A 196 14.93 -3.44 -28.83
N HIS A 197 13.64 -3.30 -29.15
CA HIS A 197 12.65 -2.71 -28.25
C HIS A 197 12.68 -3.39 -26.87
N GLU A 198 12.63 -4.72 -26.84
CA GLU A 198 12.60 -5.49 -25.59
C GLU A 198 13.87 -5.24 -24.76
N ARG A 199 15.05 -5.27 -25.41
CA ARG A 199 16.32 -5.03 -24.73
C ARG A 199 16.41 -3.62 -24.17
N SER A 200 15.96 -2.62 -24.93
CA SER A 200 15.95 -1.22 -24.48
C SER A 200 15.03 -1.05 -23.26
N VAL A 201 13.85 -1.67 -23.25
CA VAL A 201 12.93 -1.63 -22.11
C VAL A 201 13.54 -2.28 -20.89
N PHE A 202 13.99 -3.54 -20.97
CA PHE A 202 14.48 -4.29 -19.80
C PHE A 202 15.86 -3.88 -19.29
N THR A 203 16.66 -3.15 -20.05
CA THR A 203 18.05 -2.81 -19.67
C THR A 203 18.23 -1.34 -19.37
N VAL A 204 17.43 -0.46 -19.97
CA VAL A 204 17.60 0.99 -19.89
C VAL A 204 16.44 1.67 -19.20
N VAL A 205 15.21 1.18 -19.38
CA VAL A 205 14.00 1.80 -18.83
C VAL A 205 13.61 1.22 -17.48
N VAL A 206 13.81 -0.10 -17.23
CA VAL A 206 13.51 -0.83 -16.00
C VAL A 206 14.75 -1.03 -15.16
#